data_d72cc7285e964c01c295f224e0acc6dc
#
_entry.id   d72cc7285e964c01c295f224e0acc6dc
#
_cell.length_a   1.000
_cell.length_b   1.000
_cell.length_c   1.000
_cell.angle_alpha   90.00
_cell.angle_beta   90.00
_cell.angle_gamma   90.00
#
_symmetry.space_group_name_H-M   'P 1'
#
loop_
_entity.id
_entity.type
_entity.pdbx_description
1 polymer ?
#
loop_
_entity_poly.entity_id
_entity_poly.type
_entity_poly.pdbx_seq_one_letter_code
_entity_poly.pdbx_strand_id
1 'polypeptide(L)'
;MISPTAEYALRAVVAIAQANGEAAATQSVAKLTKVPAGYLPKVLQMLGRAGLVDSRRGLGGGFRLAKPAEELTVLEVVNAVEPIKRIVKCPLDLETHGANLCPLHKRLDEATEQVERSFARTTIAELLAQPGRSTPFCDEPGNKSCGVQLGTKSNAAPERAATPR
;
A
#
# COMPACT_ATOMS: atom_id res chain seq x y z
N MET A 1 -0.70 17.14 0.38
CA MET A 1 0.08 16.18 -0.45
C MET A 1 0.21 14.89 0.36
N ILE A 2 0.12 13.73 -0.29
CA ILE A 2 0.28 12.43 0.37
C ILE A 2 1.74 12.31 0.82
N SER A 3 1.97 11.89 2.08
CA SER A 3 3.32 11.71 2.60
C SER A 3 4.01 10.49 1.99
N PRO A 4 5.35 10.43 2.01
CA PRO A 4 6.08 9.22 1.62
C PRO A 4 5.67 7.98 2.42
N THR A 5 5.29 8.13 3.69
CA THR A 5 4.82 7.01 4.53
C THR A 5 3.51 6.45 4.01
N ALA A 6 2.54 7.30 3.69
CA ALA A 6 1.25 6.88 3.14
C ALA A 6 1.42 6.26 1.73
N GLU A 7 2.30 6.82 0.89
CA GLU A 7 2.63 6.24 -0.41
C GLU A 7 3.28 4.85 -0.27
N TYR A 8 4.21 4.68 0.66
CA TYR A 8 4.83 3.38 0.94
C TYR A 8 3.82 2.35 1.45
N ALA A 9 2.86 2.78 2.27
CA ALA A 9 1.79 1.91 2.75
C ALA A 9 0.89 1.44 1.61
N LEU A 10 0.49 2.34 0.71
CA LEU A 10 -0.29 2.00 -0.48
C LEU A 10 0.46 1.03 -1.40
N ARG A 11 1.74 1.30 -1.68
CA ARG A 11 2.59 0.38 -2.47
C ARG A 11 2.66 -1.00 -1.83
N ALA A 12 2.88 -1.07 -0.50
CA ALA A 12 2.97 -2.33 0.21
C ALA A 12 1.66 -3.13 0.14
N VAL A 13 0.51 -2.46 0.38
CA VAL A 13 -0.81 -3.10 0.33
C VAL A 13 -1.14 -3.59 -1.08
N VAL A 14 -0.89 -2.79 -2.12
CA VAL A 14 -1.10 -3.20 -3.52
C VAL A 14 -0.23 -4.41 -3.88
N ALA A 15 1.04 -4.43 -3.47
CA ALA A 15 1.92 -5.58 -3.70
C ALA A 15 1.45 -6.83 -2.97
N ILE A 16 0.98 -6.71 -1.72
CA ILE A 16 0.42 -7.83 -0.94
C ILE A 16 -0.88 -8.33 -1.59
N ALA A 17 -1.73 -7.44 -2.08
CA ALA A 17 -2.97 -7.81 -2.77
C ALA A 17 -2.73 -8.61 -4.06
N GLN A 18 -1.63 -8.32 -4.79
CA GLN A 18 -1.23 -9.09 -5.99
C GLN A 18 -0.85 -10.56 -5.67
N ALA A 19 -0.57 -10.88 -4.42
CA ALA A 19 -0.29 -12.25 -3.99
C ALA A 19 -1.55 -13.13 -3.86
N ASN A 20 -2.75 -12.61 -4.17
CA ASN A 20 -4.01 -13.34 -4.24
C ASN A 20 -4.30 -14.22 -3.01
N GLY A 21 -4.09 -13.66 -1.80
CA GLY A 21 -4.33 -14.36 -0.53
C GLY A 21 -3.14 -15.18 0.00
N GLU A 22 -2.12 -15.39 -0.81
CA GLU A 22 -0.85 -15.98 -0.35
C GLU A 22 -0.05 -14.97 0.49
N ALA A 23 0.83 -15.48 1.34
CA ALA A 23 1.66 -14.61 2.17
C ALA A 23 2.85 -14.06 1.36
N ALA A 24 2.93 -12.74 1.23
CA ALA A 24 4.03 -12.04 0.57
C ALA A 24 5.18 -11.82 1.56
N ALA A 25 6.37 -12.37 1.26
CA ALA A 25 7.56 -12.17 2.08
C ALA A 25 7.98 -10.69 2.07
N THR A 26 8.37 -10.15 3.23
CA THR A 26 8.76 -8.73 3.37
C THR A 26 9.85 -8.31 2.38
N GLN A 27 10.84 -9.18 2.14
CA GLN A 27 11.90 -8.91 1.17
C GLN A 27 11.38 -8.80 -0.27
N SER A 28 10.44 -9.67 -0.65
CA SER A 28 9.80 -9.62 -1.97
C SER A 28 8.98 -8.35 -2.15
N VAL A 29 8.22 -7.95 -1.12
CA VAL A 29 7.47 -6.69 -1.12
C VAL A 29 8.43 -5.50 -1.25
N ALA A 30 9.53 -5.45 -0.47
CA ALA A 30 10.50 -4.36 -0.53
C ALA A 30 11.14 -4.24 -1.92
N LYS A 31 11.55 -5.37 -2.51
CA LYS A 31 12.16 -5.42 -3.84
C LYS A 31 11.19 -4.93 -4.93
N LEU A 32 9.94 -5.39 -4.88
CA LEU A 32 8.92 -5.04 -5.86
C LEU A 32 8.52 -3.56 -5.77
N THR A 33 8.25 -3.08 -4.56
CA THR A 33 7.74 -1.73 -4.32
C THR A 33 8.81 -0.65 -4.29
N LYS A 34 10.09 -1.03 -4.24
CA LYS A 34 11.24 -0.13 -4.04
C LYS A 34 11.12 0.71 -2.76
N VAL A 35 10.33 0.26 -1.79
CA VAL A 35 10.30 0.85 -0.45
C VAL A 35 11.58 0.46 0.28
N PRO A 36 12.28 1.40 0.96
CA PRO A 36 13.49 1.09 1.70
C PRO A 36 13.28 -0.07 2.67
N ALA A 37 14.11 -1.14 2.56
CA ALA A 37 13.94 -2.37 3.32
C ALA A 37 13.94 -2.16 4.85
N GLY A 38 14.69 -1.16 5.33
CA GLY A 38 14.70 -0.79 6.75
C GLY A 38 13.43 -0.05 7.21
N TYR A 39 12.66 0.56 6.29
CA TYR A 39 11.45 1.30 6.61
C TYR A 39 10.17 0.47 6.46
N LEU A 40 10.15 -0.47 5.51
CA LEU A 40 8.98 -1.31 5.24
C LEU A 40 8.44 -2.06 6.47
N PRO A 41 9.28 -2.64 7.37
CA PRO A 41 8.77 -3.30 8.58
C PRO A 41 7.94 -2.38 9.47
N LYS A 42 8.31 -1.10 9.59
CA LYS A 42 7.56 -0.09 10.34
C LYS A 42 6.18 0.16 9.71
N VAL A 43 6.15 0.32 8.39
CA VAL A 43 4.89 0.49 7.63
C VAL A 43 3.97 -0.72 7.81
N LEU A 44 4.50 -1.94 7.63
CA LEU A 44 3.74 -3.18 7.79
C LEU A 44 3.23 -3.36 9.23
N GLN A 45 4.01 -2.93 10.24
CA GLN A 45 3.57 -2.93 11.64
C GLN A 45 2.39 -1.99 11.87
N MET A 46 2.41 -0.78 11.26
CA MET A 46 1.30 0.18 11.36
C MET A 46 0.04 -0.39 10.71
N LEU A 47 0.15 -0.96 9.50
CA LEU A 47 -0.93 -1.62 8.79
C LEU A 47 -1.49 -2.82 9.58
N GLY A 48 -0.62 -3.62 10.21
CA GLY A 48 -1.02 -4.74 11.07
C GLY A 48 -1.76 -4.30 12.33
N ARG A 49 -1.31 -3.22 12.97
CA ARG A 49 -2.01 -2.63 14.14
C ARG A 49 -3.39 -2.10 13.78
N ALA A 50 -3.56 -1.60 12.56
CA ALA A 50 -4.85 -1.16 12.03
C ALA A 50 -5.73 -2.33 11.54
N GLY A 51 -5.24 -3.58 11.61
CA GLY A 51 -6.00 -4.76 11.16
C GLY A 51 -6.17 -4.88 9.65
N LEU A 52 -5.32 -4.21 8.86
CA LEU A 52 -5.39 -4.25 7.39
C LEU A 52 -4.56 -5.37 6.78
N VAL A 53 -3.52 -5.82 7.49
CA VAL A 53 -2.67 -6.95 7.09
C VAL A 53 -2.41 -7.88 8.26
N ASP A 54 -2.35 -9.17 7.96
CA ASP A 54 -1.97 -10.23 8.90
C ASP A 54 -0.55 -10.69 8.63
N SER A 55 0.22 -10.94 9.70
CA SER A 55 1.55 -11.56 9.61
C SER A 55 1.48 -13.07 9.84
N ARG A 56 2.11 -13.85 8.96
CA ARG A 56 2.29 -15.30 9.12
C ARG A 56 3.75 -15.63 9.35
N ARG A 57 4.05 -16.39 10.40
CA ARG A 57 5.41 -16.83 10.74
C ARG A 57 5.74 -18.16 10.07
N GLY A 58 7.04 -18.47 9.92
CA GLY A 58 7.55 -19.77 9.47
C GLY A 58 7.91 -19.81 7.98
N LEU A 59 8.15 -21.03 7.49
CA LEU A 59 8.41 -21.30 6.06
C LEU A 59 7.20 -20.89 5.21
N GLY A 60 7.41 -20.01 4.23
CA GLY A 60 6.32 -19.40 3.46
C GLY A 60 5.59 -18.29 4.23
N GLY A 61 6.18 -17.77 5.32
CA GLY A 61 5.64 -16.65 6.08
C GLY A 61 5.79 -15.31 5.34
N GLY A 62 5.05 -14.32 5.81
CA GLY A 62 5.01 -13.00 5.23
C GLY A 62 3.77 -12.24 5.67
N PHE A 63 3.28 -11.36 4.83
CA PHE A 63 2.08 -10.58 5.06
C PHE A 63 1.02 -10.89 4.01
N ARG A 64 -0.25 -10.93 4.43
CA ARG A 64 -1.41 -11.03 3.56
C ARG A 64 -2.43 -9.97 3.96
N LEU A 65 -3.37 -9.64 3.09
CA LEU A 65 -4.49 -8.79 3.48
C LEU A 65 -5.35 -9.48 4.55
N ALA A 66 -5.81 -8.72 5.53
CA ALA A 66 -6.71 -9.20 6.58
C ALA A 66 -8.17 -9.25 6.11
N LYS A 67 -8.51 -8.53 5.02
CA LYS A 67 -9.83 -8.52 4.37
C LYS A 67 -9.68 -8.49 2.84
N PRO A 68 -10.74 -8.81 2.07
CA PRO A 68 -10.71 -8.77 0.61
C PRO A 68 -10.30 -7.40 0.06
N ALA A 69 -9.55 -7.39 -1.06
CA ALA A 69 -9.11 -6.14 -1.70
C ALA A 69 -10.28 -5.27 -2.18
N GLU A 70 -11.42 -5.88 -2.45
CA GLU A 70 -12.69 -5.24 -2.83
C GLU A 70 -13.31 -4.42 -1.70
N GLU A 71 -13.01 -4.78 -0.45
CA GLU A 71 -13.52 -4.13 0.76
C GLU A 71 -12.51 -3.16 1.38
N LEU A 72 -11.24 -3.20 0.92
CA LEU A 72 -10.18 -2.36 1.44
C LEU A 72 -10.04 -1.10 0.61
N THR A 73 -10.35 0.06 1.22
CA THR A 73 -10.26 1.35 0.54
C THR A 73 -8.87 1.98 0.66
N VAL A 74 -8.54 2.84 -0.30
CA VAL A 74 -7.32 3.68 -0.26
C VAL A 74 -7.30 4.53 1.01
N LEU A 75 -8.46 5.06 1.42
CA LEU A 75 -8.58 5.88 2.64
C LEU A 75 -8.18 5.13 3.90
N GLU A 76 -8.62 3.88 4.06
CA GLU A 76 -8.27 3.06 5.22
C GLU A 76 -6.77 2.83 5.31
N VAL A 77 -6.11 2.56 4.17
CA VAL A 77 -4.66 2.37 4.12
C VAL A 77 -3.92 3.64 4.51
N VAL A 78 -4.33 4.79 3.98
CA VAL A 78 -3.73 6.09 4.31
C VAL A 78 -3.93 6.40 5.79
N ASN A 79 -5.16 6.27 6.30
CA ASN A 79 -5.50 6.57 7.69
C ASN A 79 -4.82 5.63 8.70
N ALA A 80 -4.45 4.42 8.31
CA ALA A 80 -3.71 3.49 9.15
C ALA A 80 -2.29 3.97 9.49
N VAL A 81 -1.68 4.78 8.64
CA VAL A 81 -0.29 5.25 8.81
C VAL A 81 -0.21 6.75 9.06
N GLU A 82 -1.08 7.53 8.45
CA GLU A 82 -1.14 8.99 8.57
C GLU A 82 -2.55 9.50 8.29
N PRO A 83 -3.40 9.57 9.33
CA PRO A 83 -4.79 10.00 9.17
C PRO A 83 -4.92 11.37 8.53
N ILE A 84 -5.78 11.48 7.53
CA ILE A 84 -6.14 12.75 6.91
C ILE A 84 -6.89 13.59 7.94
N LYS A 85 -6.36 14.78 8.21
CA LYS A 85 -6.94 15.71 9.19
C LYS A 85 -7.73 16.80 8.50
N ARG A 86 -9.02 16.90 8.82
CA ARG A 86 -9.89 17.99 8.41
C ARG A 86 -9.65 19.22 9.27
N ILE A 87 -9.84 20.39 8.71
CA ILE A 87 -9.73 21.65 9.42
C ILE A 87 -11.10 22.02 9.98
N VAL A 88 -11.36 21.64 11.22
CA VAL A 88 -12.66 21.90 11.89
C VAL A 88 -12.67 23.19 12.68
N LYS A 89 -11.49 23.77 12.98
CA LYS A 89 -11.30 24.99 13.75
C LYS A 89 -10.17 25.81 13.11
N CYS A 90 -10.26 27.13 13.17
CA CYS A 90 -9.19 28.00 12.67
C CYS A 90 -7.87 27.73 13.40
N PRO A 91 -6.78 27.35 12.70
CA PRO A 91 -5.50 27.07 13.35
C PRO A 91 -4.85 28.27 14.04
N LEU A 92 -5.30 29.50 13.72
CA LEU A 92 -4.81 30.74 14.32
C LEU A 92 -5.55 31.11 15.60
N ASP A 93 -6.57 30.34 15.97
CA ASP A 93 -7.38 30.52 17.17
C ASP A 93 -7.94 31.94 17.35
N LEU A 94 -8.28 32.62 16.24
CA LEU A 94 -8.79 33.98 16.22
C LEU A 94 -10.23 34.02 16.73
N GLU A 95 -10.52 34.82 17.72
CA GLU A 95 -11.86 34.96 18.30
C GLU A 95 -12.92 35.35 17.28
N THR A 96 -12.55 36.18 16.29
CA THR A 96 -13.44 36.64 15.21
C THR A 96 -13.86 35.52 14.24
N HIS A 97 -13.14 34.38 14.23
CA HIS A 97 -13.46 33.27 13.33
C HIS A 97 -14.43 32.24 13.97
N GLY A 98 -14.54 32.22 15.31
CA GLY A 98 -15.48 31.38 16.05
C GLY A 98 -15.56 29.93 15.52
N ALA A 99 -16.77 29.47 15.29
CA ALA A 99 -17.06 28.15 14.69
C ALA A 99 -16.94 28.14 13.15
N ASN A 100 -16.78 29.30 12.50
CA ASN A 100 -16.71 29.41 11.05
C ASN A 100 -15.26 29.54 10.60
N LEU A 101 -14.85 28.69 9.68
CA LEU A 101 -13.55 28.81 9.03
C LEU A 101 -13.50 30.08 8.15
N CYS A 102 -12.38 30.80 8.20
CA CYS A 102 -12.15 31.88 7.24
C CYS A 102 -12.07 31.33 5.81
N PRO A 103 -12.23 32.16 4.77
CA PRO A 103 -12.25 31.72 3.37
C PRO A 103 -11.05 30.86 2.98
N LEU A 104 -9.85 31.16 3.49
CA LEU A 104 -8.65 30.36 3.23
C LEU A 104 -8.77 28.94 3.80
N HIS A 105 -9.04 28.82 5.12
CA HIS A 105 -9.11 27.51 5.77
C HIS A 105 -10.31 26.69 5.29
N LYS A 106 -11.41 27.35 4.95
CA LYS A 106 -12.55 26.68 4.31
C LYS A 106 -12.14 26.04 2.97
N ARG A 107 -11.40 26.74 2.12
CA ARG A 107 -10.94 26.19 0.84
C ARG A 107 -9.96 25.03 1.01
N LEU A 108 -9.05 25.12 1.99
CA LEU A 108 -8.13 24.05 2.31
C LEU A 108 -8.86 22.80 2.82
N ASP A 109 -9.87 23.01 3.67
CA ASP A 109 -10.69 21.91 4.19
C ASP A 109 -11.54 21.25 3.08
N GLU A 110 -12.17 22.04 2.20
CA GLU A 110 -12.92 21.54 1.04
C GLU A 110 -12.03 20.69 0.12
N ALA A 111 -10.78 21.13 -0.13
CA ALA A 111 -9.83 20.34 -0.94
C ALA A 111 -9.46 19.01 -0.25
N THR A 112 -9.23 19.06 1.06
CA THR A 112 -8.95 17.87 1.87
C THR A 112 -10.13 16.89 1.83
N GLU A 113 -11.36 17.41 1.95
CA GLU A 113 -12.58 16.60 1.85
C GLU A 113 -12.71 15.89 0.50
N GLN A 114 -12.38 16.57 -0.60
CA GLN A 114 -12.42 15.95 -1.92
C GLN A 114 -11.44 14.79 -2.05
N VAL A 115 -10.22 14.95 -1.50
CA VAL A 115 -9.22 13.86 -1.45
C VAL A 115 -9.75 12.70 -0.61
N GLU A 116 -10.25 12.97 0.58
CA GLU A 116 -10.82 11.97 1.48
C GLU A 116 -11.95 11.17 0.82
N ARG A 117 -12.90 11.87 0.18
CA ARG A 117 -14.01 11.26 -0.55
C ARG A 117 -13.52 10.40 -1.73
N SER A 118 -12.52 10.86 -2.47
CA SER A 118 -11.94 10.09 -3.57
C SER A 118 -11.32 8.78 -3.07
N PHE A 119 -10.53 8.86 -1.99
CA PHE A 119 -9.89 7.70 -1.40
C PHE A 119 -10.86 6.73 -0.72
N ALA A 120 -11.95 7.23 -0.15
CA ALA A 120 -13.00 6.41 0.46
C ALA A 120 -13.78 5.58 -0.58
N ARG A 121 -13.87 6.07 -1.82
CA ARG A 121 -14.61 5.40 -2.90
C ARG A 121 -13.76 4.43 -3.72
N THR A 122 -12.45 4.54 -3.63
CA THR A 122 -11.51 3.73 -4.41
C THR A 122 -11.04 2.54 -3.59
N THR A 123 -11.29 1.32 -4.05
CA THR A 123 -10.80 0.10 -3.41
C THR A 123 -9.44 -0.32 -3.96
N ILE A 124 -8.74 -1.17 -3.21
CA ILE A 124 -7.46 -1.74 -3.68
C ILE A 124 -7.70 -2.64 -4.89
N ALA A 125 -8.82 -3.36 -4.95
CA ALA A 125 -9.19 -4.16 -6.11
C ALA A 125 -9.38 -3.31 -7.37
N GLU A 126 -10.03 -2.14 -7.26
CA GLU A 126 -10.19 -1.21 -8.39
C GLU A 126 -8.84 -0.71 -8.92
N LEU A 127 -7.87 -0.42 -8.04
CA LEU A 127 -6.52 -0.02 -8.47
C LEU A 127 -5.80 -1.13 -9.26
N LEU A 128 -6.06 -2.40 -8.92
CA LEU A 128 -5.50 -3.54 -9.62
C LEU A 128 -6.24 -3.86 -10.93
N ALA A 129 -7.55 -3.59 -10.98
CA ALA A 129 -8.41 -3.89 -12.13
C ALA A 129 -8.39 -2.80 -13.21
N GLN A 130 -7.85 -1.61 -12.94
CA GLN A 130 -7.89 -0.49 -13.91
C GLN A 130 -7.21 -0.90 -15.23
N PRO A 131 -7.93 -0.83 -16.36
CA PRO A 131 -7.36 -1.08 -17.67
C PRO A 131 -6.43 0.09 -18.01
N GLY A 132 -5.14 -0.17 -18.08
CA GLY A 132 -4.13 0.82 -18.41
C GLY A 132 -2.96 0.18 -19.13
N ARG A 133 -2.12 1.03 -19.78
CA ARG A 133 -0.85 0.58 -20.35
C ARG A 133 0.17 0.23 -19.25
N SER A 134 -0.09 0.65 -18.02
CA SER A 134 0.82 0.46 -16.89
C SER A 134 0.13 -0.38 -15.82
N THR A 135 0.67 -1.57 -15.56
CA THR A 135 0.28 -2.40 -14.41
C THR A 135 1.13 -1.98 -13.21
N PRO A 136 0.58 -1.88 -11.98
CA PRO A 136 1.37 -1.56 -10.80
C PRO A 136 2.60 -2.47 -10.69
N PHE A 137 3.78 -1.86 -10.51
CA PHE A 137 5.09 -2.52 -10.37
C PHE A 137 5.58 -3.32 -11.58
N CYS A 138 5.06 -3.07 -12.78
CA CYS A 138 5.43 -3.73 -14.01
C CYS A 138 6.17 -2.78 -14.94
N ASP A 139 7.36 -3.16 -15.39
CA ASP A 139 8.12 -2.39 -16.39
C ASP A 139 7.65 -2.71 -17.83
N GLU A 140 6.94 -3.85 -18.02
CA GLU A 140 6.44 -4.28 -19.33
C GLU A 140 4.93 -4.02 -19.48
N PRO A 141 4.50 -3.24 -20.49
CA PRO A 141 3.09 -3.00 -20.74
C PRO A 141 2.32 -4.30 -21.03
N GLY A 142 1.25 -4.56 -20.28
CA GLY A 142 0.35 -5.70 -20.51
C GLY A 142 0.79 -7.05 -19.94
N ASN A 143 1.93 -7.13 -19.26
CA ASN A 143 2.37 -8.36 -18.60
C ASN A 143 1.60 -8.56 -17.27
N LYS A 144 0.62 -9.45 -17.27
CA LYS A 144 -0.19 -9.82 -16.10
C LYS A 144 0.56 -10.64 -15.05
N SER A 145 1.78 -11.11 -15.35
CA SER A 145 2.61 -11.91 -14.44
C SER A 145 3.56 -11.06 -13.56
N CYS A 146 3.52 -9.76 -13.69
CA CYS A 146 4.24 -8.84 -12.80
C CYS A 146 3.54 -8.75 -11.44
N GLY A 147 4.02 -9.52 -10.48
CA GLY A 147 3.51 -9.54 -9.11
C GLY A 147 4.58 -10.00 -8.14
N VAL A 148 4.22 -10.09 -6.86
CA VAL A 148 5.07 -10.71 -5.85
C VAL A 148 5.33 -12.17 -6.25
N GLN A 149 6.57 -12.48 -6.63
CA GLN A 149 6.96 -13.87 -6.82
C GLN A 149 7.00 -14.54 -5.45
N LEU A 150 6.00 -15.38 -5.20
CA LEU A 150 5.95 -16.26 -4.04
C LEU A 150 7.10 -17.25 -4.23
N GLY A 151 8.05 -17.22 -3.27
CA GLY A 151 9.28 -17.99 -3.36
C GLY A 151 9.05 -19.49 -3.46
N THR A 152 8.81 -19.98 -4.65
CA THR A 152 9.03 -21.39 -4.99
C THR A 152 10.54 -21.60 -5.00
N LYS A 153 11.05 -22.40 -4.06
CA LYS A 153 12.43 -22.90 -4.12
C LYS A 153 12.61 -23.60 -5.46
N SER A 154 13.32 -22.96 -6.39
CA SER A 154 13.91 -23.64 -7.52
C SER A 154 14.94 -24.62 -6.95
N ASN A 155 14.56 -25.90 -6.86
CA ASN A 155 15.49 -27.02 -6.74
C ASN A 155 16.14 -27.25 -8.12
N ALA A 156 16.97 -26.33 -8.56
CA ALA A 156 17.94 -26.62 -9.61
C ALA A 156 19.11 -27.31 -8.93
N ALA A 157 19.13 -28.62 -8.98
CA ALA A 157 20.30 -29.42 -8.69
C ALA A 157 21.45 -28.98 -9.63
N PRO A 158 22.69 -28.85 -9.15
CA PRO A 158 23.81 -28.54 -10.03
C PRO A 158 24.06 -29.74 -10.96
N GLU A 159 23.88 -29.51 -12.25
CA GLU A 159 24.24 -30.42 -13.31
C GLU A 159 25.76 -30.69 -13.21
N ARG A 160 26.11 -31.93 -12.86
CA ARG A 160 27.50 -32.38 -12.80
C ARG A 160 28.06 -32.36 -14.20
N ALA A 161 29.01 -31.48 -14.46
CA ALA A 161 29.81 -31.48 -15.66
C ALA A 161 30.49 -32.85 -15.84
N ALA A 162 30.12 -33.59 -16.88
CA ALA A 162 30.81 -34.77 -17.32
C ALA A 162 32.13 -34.39 -17.96
N THR A 163 33.22 -34.85 -17.39
CA THR A 163 34.58 -34.73 -17.96
C THR A 163 34.71 -35.75 -19.09
N PRO A 164 35.11 -35.38 -20.30
CA PRO A 164 35.45 -36.34 -21.33
C PRO A 164 36.86 -36.92 -21.10
N ARG A 165 36.96 -38.23 -21.31
CA ARG A 165 38.24 -38.98 -21.43
C ARG A 165 38.89 -38.69 -22.77
#